data_bf9e8204829f7eed519c10d5041a9224
#
_entry.id   bf9e8204829f7eed519c10d5041a9224
#
_cell.length_a   1.000
_cell.length_b   1.000
_cell.length_c   1.000
_cell.angle_alpha   90.00
_cell.angle_beta   90.00
_cell.angle_gamma   90.00
#
_symmetry.space_group_name_H-M   'P 1'
#
loop_
_entity.id
_entity.type
_entity.pdbx_description
1 polymer ?
#
loop_
_entity_poly.entity_id
_entity_poly.type
_entity_poly.pdbx_seq_one_letter_code
_entity_poly.pdbx_strand_id
1 'polypeptide(L)'
;MDKDWIFRTDEYICDLRTVGVLVRDGKLLVQRDRDGSEYALPGGHVRIGETTADGLVREYKEETGADIRVGKLLWTEECFWEWNGTQAHNIAFYYRIELANGSDIPDTGAFVSHKDNCKVVFGWIPIENLENVTIYPAFVKEQIHKLDAAPQHFVTRA
;
A
#
# COMPACT_ATOMS: atom_id res chain seq x y z
N MET A 1 -15.80 -11.15 14.72
CA MET A 1 -16.36 -10.73 13.44
C MET A 1 -15.36 -9.82 12.71
N ASP A 2 -14.98 -10.23 11.54
CA ASP A 2 -13.92 -9.55 10.81
C ASP A 2 -14.51 -8.43 9.96
N LYS A 3 -14.52 -7.24 10.53
CA LYS A 3 -14.99 -6.04 9.82
C LYS A 3 -13.85 -5.06 9.61
N ASP A 4 -13.79 -4.52 8.40
CA ASP A 4 -12.89 -3.43 8.09
C ASP A 4 -13.29 -2.16 8.84
N TRP A 5 -12.29 -1.38 9.21
CA TRP A 5 -12.51 -0.04 9.75
C TRP A 5 -12.86 0.90 8.60
N ILE A 6 -14.11 0.84 8.21
CA ILE A 6 -14.68 1.62 7.12
C ILE A 6 -16.09 2.03 7.48
N PHE A 7 -16.46 3.26 7.16
CA PHE A 7 -17.82 3.73 7.31
C PHE A 7 -18.17 4.76 6.23
N ARG A 8 -19.46 4.98 6.05
CA ARG A 8 -19.98 5.91 5.05
C ARG A 8 -20.89 6.93 5.70
N THR A 9 -20.86 8.14 5.15
CA THR A 9 -21.88 9.17 5.32
C THR A 9 -22.56 9.36 3.96
N ASP A 10 -23.50 10.32 3.87
CA ASP A 10 -24.15 10.62 2.59
C ASP A 10 -23.15 11.10 1.52
N GLU A 11 -22.08 11.76 1.93
CA GLU A 11 -21.10 12.37 1.03
C GLU A 11 -19.73 11.69 1.04
N TYR A 12 -19.39 10.96 2.11
CA TYR A 12 -18.05 10.46 2.33
C TYR A 12 -17.99 8.95 2.49
N ILE A 13 -16.90 8.37 2.05
CA ILE A 13 -16.41 7.07 2.48
C ILE A 13 -15.12 7.30 3.27
N CYS A 14 -15.05 6.72 4.48
CA CYS A 14 -13.94 6.91 5.41
C CYS A 14 -13.33 5.56 5.76
N ASP A 15 -12.02 5.44 5.71
CA ASP A 15 -11.37 4.20 6.07
C ASP A 15 -9.98 4.40 6.68
N LEU A 16 -9.51 3.35 7.34
CA LEU A 16 -8.16 3.24 7.88
C LEU A 16 -7.41 2.19 7.07
N ARG A 17 -6.25 2.57 6.52
CA ARG A 17 -5.45 1.73 5.65
C ARG A 17 -4.06 1.49 6.22
N THR A 18 -3.50 0.34 5.90
CA THR A 18 -2.13 -0.04 6.22
C THR A 18 -1.41 -0.43 4.94
N VAL A 19 -0.19 0.04 4.76
CA VAL A 19 0.52 -0.06 3.47
C VAL A 19 1.98 -0.43 3.73
N GLY A 20 2.51 -1.29 2.88
CA GLY A 20 3.90 -1.75 2.96
C GLY A 20 4.79 -1.12 1.90
N VAL A 21 5.98 -0.75 2.32
CA VAL A 21 7.06 -0.31 1.44
C VAL A 21 8.11 -1.41 1.42
N LEU A 22 8.12 -2.18 0.34
CA LEU A 22 9.05 -3.29 0.15
C LEU A 22 10.01 -2.97 -0.99
N VAL A 23 11.27 -2.83 -0.64
CA VAL A 23 12.36 -2.60 -1.59
C VAL A 23 13.25 -3.84 -1.62
N ARG A 24 13.50 -4.35 -2.82
CA ARG A 24 14.41 -5.48 -3.06
C ARG A 24 15.23 -5.23 -4.31
N ASP A 25 16.54 -5.33 -4.20
CA ASP A 25 17.46 -5.16 -5.32
C ASP A 25 17.26 -3.83 -6.09
N GLY A 26 17.01 -2.75 -5.35
CA GLY A 26 16.80 -1.42 -5.92
C GLY A 26 15.44 -1.23 -6.59
N LYS A 27 14.48 -2.14 -6.34
CA LYS A 27 13.14 -2.08 -6.92
C LYS A 27 12.10 -2.00 -5.82
N LEU A 28 11.04 -1.25 -6.08
CA LEU A 28 9.89 -1.08 -5.20
C LEU A 28 8.74 -1.97 -5.68
N LEU A 29 8.15 -2.73 -4.74
CA LEU A 29 6.94 -3.48 -5.03
C LEU A 29 5.76 -2.54 -5.14
N VAL A 30 5.02 -2.66 -6.22
CA VAL A 30 3.84 -1.83 -6.53
C VAL A 30 2.68 -2.71 -6.97
N GLN A 31 1.49 -2.12 -6.98
CA GLN A 31 0.29 -2.75 -7.53
C GLN A 31 -0.42 -1.78 -8.46
N ARG A 32 -1.24 -2.34 -9.34
CA ARG A 32 -2.16 -1.58 -10.18
C ARG A 32 -3.38 -2.43 -10.50
N ASP A 33 -4.44 -1.78 -10.92
CA ASP A 33 -5.55 -2.50 -11.53
C ASP A 33 -5.08 -3.13 -12.84
N ARG A 34 -5.60 -4.30 -13.16
CA ARG A 34 -5.17 -5.06 -14.34
C ARG A 34 -5.20 -4.24 -15.62
N ASP A 35 -6.25 -3.45 -15.79
CA ASP A 35 -6.46 -2.59 -16.96
C ASP A 35 -6.03 -1.14 -16.71
N GLY A 36 -5.45 -0.86 -15.56
CA GLY A 36 -5.03 0.48 -15.16
C GLY A 36 -3.58 0.78 -15.52
N SER A 37 -3.26 2.06 -15.54
CA SER A 37 -1.90 2.56 -15.77
C SER A 37 -1.29 3.27 -14.57
N GLU A 38 -2.06 3.44 -13.49
CA GLU A 38 -1.61 4.09 -12.26
C GLU A 38 -1.24 3.04 -11.22
N TYR A 39 -0.17 3.30 -10.51
CA TYR A 39 0.34 2.41 -9.48
C TYR A 39 0.01 2.89 -8.08
N ALA A 40 -0.03 1.96 -7.16
CA ALA A 40 -0.11 2.20 -5.73
C ALA A 40 0.83 1.27 -4.98
N LEU A 41 1.07 1.57 -3.72
CA LEU A 41 1.79 0.66 -2.84
C LEU A 41 0.83 -0.40 -2.31
N PRO A 42 1.27 -1.67 -2.20
CA PRO A 42 0.41 -2.73 -1.70
C PRO A 42 0.03 -2.57 -0.23
N GLY A 43 -1.21 -2.83 0.07
CA GLY A 43 -1.76 -2.76 1.42
C GLY A 43 -3.24 -3.06 1.41
N GLY A 44 -3.95 -2.61 2.42
CA GLY A 44 -5.39 -2.82 2.50
C GLY A 44 -6.02 -2.14 3.71
N HIS A 45 -7.28 -2.47 3.94
CA HIS A 45 -8.02 -1.96 5.09
C HIS A 45 -7.55 -2.62 6.39
N VAL A 46 -7.47 -1.84 7.43
CA VAL A 46 -7.29 -2.35 8.80
C VAL A 46 -8.65 -2.84 9.30
N ARG A 47 -8.69 -3.99 9.94
CA ARG A 47 -9.90 -4.50 10.59
C ARG A 47 -10.06 -3.89 11.97
N ILE A 48 -11.30 -3.78 12.42
CA ILE A 48 -11.60 -3.32 13.77
C ILE A 48 -10.99 -4.32 14.77
N GLY A 49 -10.19 -3.80 15.70
CA GLY A 49 -9.56 -4.61 16.73
C GLY A 49 -8.16 -5.13 16.41
N GLU A 50 -7.67 -4.95 15.17
CA GLU A 50 -6.28 -5.29 14.85
C GLU A 50 -5.38 -4.04 14.81
N THR A 51 -4.10 -4.21 15.08
CA THR A 51 -3.13 -3.14 14.87
C THR A 51 -2.88 -2.94 13.38
N THR A 52 -2.42 -1.76 12.99
CA THR A 52 -2.07 -1.51 11.58
C THR A 52 -0.95 -2.44 11.09
N ALA A 53 0.01 -2.76 11.97
CA ALA A 53 1.08 -3.70 11.63
C ALA A 53 0.55 -5.13 11.41
N ASP A 54 -0.33 -5.62 12.28
CA ASP A 54 -0.94 -6.95 12.11
C ASP A 54 -1.82 -7.01 10.87
N GLY A 55 -2.56 -5.94 10.60
CA GLY A 55 -3.37 -5.82 9.38
C GLY A 55 -2.52 -5.92 8.12
N LEU A 56 -1.34 -5.32 8.14
CA LEU A 56 -0.42 -5.37 7.00
C LEU A 56 0.11 -6.79 6.77
N VAL A 57 0.48 -7.50 7.82
CA VAL A 57 0.90 -8.91 7.73
C VAL A 57 -0.22 -9.75 7.11
N ARG A 58 -1.45 -9.57 7.58
CA ARG A 58 -2.61 -10.29 7.06
C ARG A 58 -2.87 -9.98 5.58
N GLU A 59 -2.86 -8.70 5.21
CA GLU A 59 -3.13 -8.28 3.82
C GLU A 59 -2.08 -8.84 2.85
N TYR A 60 -0.80 -8.79 3.20
CA TYR A 60 0.24 -9.38 2.35
C TYR A 60 0.08 -10.89 2.20
N LYS A 61 -0.26 -11.58 3.27
CA LYS A 61 -0.52 -13.03 3.21
C LYS A 61 -1.70 -13.35 2.30
N GLU A 62 -2.79 -12.61 2.43
CA GLU A 62 -4.00 -12.82 1.63
C GLU A 62 -3.76 -12.50 0.15
N GLU A 63 -3.01 -11.44 -0.15
CA GLU A 63 -2.83 -10.96 -1.52
C GLU A 63 -1.68 -11.63 -2.27
N THR A 64 -0.58 -11.88 -1.60
CA THR A 64 0.65 -12.38 -2.24
C THR A 64 1.05 -13.78 -1.79
N GLY A 65 0.46 -14.28 -0.71
CA GLY A 65 0.87 -15.55 -0.10
C GLY A 65 2.14 -15.46 0.74
N ALA A 66 2.80 -14.30 0.76
CA ALA A 66 4.06 -14.12 1.45
C ALA A 66 3.88 -13.73 2.92
N ASP A 67 4.80 -14.18 3.76
CA ASP A 67 4.95 -13.72 5.13
C ASP A 67 5.94 -12.57 5.16
N ILE A 68 5.58 -11.51 5.89
CA ILE A 68 6.42 -10.32 6.01
C ILE A 68 6.75 -10.02 7.47
N ARG A 69 7.84 -9.28 7.67
CA ARG A 69 8.14 -8.62 8.94
C ARG A 69 7.90 -7.12 8.78
N VAL A 70 7.10 -6.57 9.68
CA VAL A 70 6.83 -5.14 9.70
C VAL A 70 7.91 -4.46 10.52
N GLY A 71 8.58 -3.50 9.91
CA GLY A 71 9.62 -2.72 10.54
C GLY A 71 9.13 -1.33 10.93
N LYS A 72 9.92 -0.34 10.57
CA LYS A 72 9.73 1.05 10.96
C LYS A 72 8.48 1.67 10.31
N LEU A 73 7.71 2.42 11.10
CA LEU A 73 6.70 3.33 10.55
C LEU A 73 7.42 4.45 9.80
N LEU A 74 7.09 4.61 8.53
CA LEU A 74 7.71 5.61 7.67
C LEU A 74 6.87 6.87 7.58
N TRP A 75 5.58 6.71 7.26
CA TRP A 75 4.70 7.84 6.99
C TRP A 75 3.31 7.57 7.52
N THR A 76 2.63 8.65 7.91
CA THR A 76 1.18 8.68 8.07
C THR A 76 0.61 9.68 7.06
N GLU A 77 -0.55 9.38 6.54
CA GLU A 77 -1.19 10.22 5.54
C GLU A 77 -2.66 10.43 5.85
N GLU A 78 -3.10 11.68 5.82
CA GLU A 78 -4.51 12.03 5.70
C GLU A 78 -4.77 12.31 4.24
N CYS A 79 -5.56 11.47 3.58
CA CYS A 79 -5.79 11.53 2.14
C CYS A 79 -7.24 11.89 1.83
N PHE A 80 -7.42 12.89 0.99
CA PHE A 80 -8.73 13.37 0.54
C PHE A 80 -8.77 13.30 -0.98
N TRP A 81 -9.72 12.55 -1.52
CA TRP A 81 -9.87 12.39 -2.96
C TRP A 81 -11.31 12.07 -3.33
N GLU A 82 -11.62 12.06 -4.60
CA GLU A 82 -12.96 11.74 -5.11
C GLU A 82 -12.91 10.45 -5.90
N TRP A 83 -13.89 9.58 -5.64
CA TRP A 83 -14.06 8.34 -6.36
C TRP A 83 -15.51 8.18 -6.80
N ASN A 84 -15.74 8.24 -8.12
CA ASN A 84 -17.07 8.09 -8.71
C ASN A 84 -18.15 8.97 -8.04
N GLY A 85 -17.82 10.25 -7.80
CA GLY A 85 -18.74 11.22 -7.20
C GLY A 85 -18.84 11.14 -5.68
N THR A 86 -18.16 10.20 -5.03
CA THR A 86 -18.10 10.08 -3.58
C THR A 86 -16.77 10.63 -3.09
N GLN A 87 -16.82 11.48 -2.07
CA GLN A 87 -15.61 11.97 -1.43
C GLN A 87 -14.99 10.86 -0.58
N ALA A 88 -13.71 10.64 -0.73
CA ALA A 88 -12.97 9.68 0.11
C ALA A 88 -12.09 10.41 1.11
N HIS A 89 -12.09 9.94 2.34
CA HIS A 89 -11.24 10.43 3.41
C HIS A 89 -10.56 9.21 4.06
N ASN A 90 -9.29 9.02 3.75
CA ASN A 90 -8.53 7.87 4.23
C ASN A 90 -7.45 8.32 5.22
N ILE A 91 -7.18 7.49 6.22
CA ILE A 91 -5.98 7.61 7.04
C ILE A 91 -5.14 6.38 6.75
N ALA A 92 -3.89 6.57 6.35
CA ALA A 92 -3.00 5.48 5.97
C ALA A 92 -1.71 5.50 6.78
N PHE A 93 -1.27 4.29 7.17
CA PHE A 93 0.00 4.05 7.85
C PHE A 93 0.91 3.27 6.92
N TYR A 94 2.09 3.81 6.65
CA TYR A 94 3.08 3.21 5.75
C TYR A 94 4.25 2.68 6.54
N TYR A 95 4.53 1.39 6.40
CA TYR A 95 5.61 0.71 7.10
C TYR A 95 6.66 0.20 6.12
N ARG A 96 7.93 0.34 6.50
CA ARG A 96 8.98 -0.42 5.85
C ARG A 96 8.81 -1.89 6.23
N ILE A 97 8.83 -2.77 5.23
CA ILE A 97 8.65 -4.21 5.45
C ILE A 97 9.77 -4.99 4.79
N GLU A 98 9.94 -6.22 5.26
CA GLU A 98 10.84 -7.21 4.70
C GLU A 98 10.11 -8.53 4.54
N LEU A 99 10.51 -9.34 3.57
CA LEU A 99 10.03 -10.71 3.48
C LEU A 99 10.58 -11.52 4.65
N ALA A 100 9.73 -12.31 5.30
CA ALA A 100 10.15 -13.22 6.35
C ALA A 100 10.97 -14.36 5.75
N ASN A 101 11.82 -14.98 6.57
CA ASN A 101 12.66 -16.09 6.14
C ASN A 101 11.84 -17.20 5.48
N GLY A 102 12.25 -17.65 4.32
CA GLY A 102 11.57 -18.69 3.55
C GLY A 102 10.37 -18.23 2.73
N SER A 103 9.98 -16.95 2.87
CA SER A 103 8.93 -16.37 2.04
C SER A 103 9.49 -15.69 0.82
N ASP A 104 8.75 -15.71 -0.29
CA ASP A 104 9.16 -15.08 -1.53
C ASP A 104 7.97 -14.49 -2.28
N ILE A 105 8.30 -13.47 -3.08
CA ILE A 105 7.41 -12.83 -4.04
C ILE A 105 8.15 -12.89 -5.38
N PRO A 106 7.48 -13.26 -6.49
CA PRO A 106 8.13 -13.27 -7.80
C PRO A 106 8.87 -11.95 -8.07
N ASP A 107 10.12 -12.06 -8.52
CA ASP A 107 11.01 -10.90 -8.70
C ASP A 107 11.04 -10.37 -10.12
N THR A 108 10.37 -11.04 -11.04
CA THR A 108 10.29 -10.65 -12.46
C THR A 108 8.86 -10.74 -12.95
N GLY A 109 8.53 -9.84 -13.88
CA GLY A 109 7.22 -9.81 -14.49
C GLY A 109 6.12 -9.31 -13.55
N ALA A 110 4.91 -9.38 -14.03
CA ALA A 110 3.72 -9.05 -13.26
C ALA A 110 3.07 -10.34 -12.76
N PHE A 111 2.54 -10.32 -11.55
CA PHE A 111 1.80 -11.44 -10.99
C PHE A 111 0.48 -10.95 -10.38
N VAL A 112 -0.54 -11.80 -10.45
CA VAL A 112 -1.88 -11.45 -10.00
C VAL A 112 -2.04 -11.62 -8.49
N SER A 113 -2.88 -10.78 -7.89
CA SER A 113 -3.27 -10.93 -6.50
C SER A 113 -4.02 -12.24 -6.30
N HIS A 114 -3.80 -12.89 -5.16
CA HIS A 114 -4.58 -14.06 -4.73
C HIS A 114 -5.98 -13.65 -4.27
N LYS A 115 -6.23 -12.36 -4.09
CA LYS A 115 -7.49 -11.73 -3.74
C LYS A 115 -8.10 -11.06 -4.99
N ASP A 116 -9.30 -10.49 -4.85
CA ASP A 116 -9.95 -9.61 -5.85
C ASP A 116 -10.13 -10.23 -7.23
N ASN A 117 -10.27 -11.56 -7.31
CA ASN A 117 -10.51 -12.28 -8.56
C ASN A 117 -9.52 -11.89 -9.67
N CYS A 118 -8.26 -11.68 -9.32
CA CYS A 118 -7.19 -11.33 -10.27
C CYS A 118 -7.36 -9.93 -10.90
N LYS A 119 -8.08 -9.03 -10.25
CA LYS A 119 -8.24 -7.64 -10.73
C LYS A 119 -7.01 -6.77 -10.45
N VAL A 120 -6.22 -7.14 -9.45
CA VAL A 120 -5.03 -6.42 -9.04
C VAL A 120 -3.79 -7.20 -9.45
N VAL A 121 -2.84 -6.48 -10.00
CA VAL A 121 -1.56 -7.03 -10.47
C VAL A 121 -0.43 -6.37 -9.71
N PHE A 122 0.52 -7.16 -9.25
CA PHE A 122 1.74 -6.71 -8.58
C PHE A 122 2.92 -6.74 -9.55
N GLY A 123 3.87 -5.87 -9.29
CA GLY A 123 5.12 -5.84 -10.04
C GLY A 123 6.17 -5.03 -9.33
N TRP A 124 7.35 -4.98 -9.91
CA TRP A 124 8.48 -4.25 -9.35
C TRP A 124 8.89 -3.12 -10.30
N ILE A 125 9.09 -1.94 -9.74
CA ILE A 125 9.60 -0.79 -10.50
C ILE A 125 10.97 -0.41 -9.93
N PRO A 126 12.00 -0.34 -10.78
CA PRO A 126 13.27 0.22 -10.33
C PRO A 126 13.06 1.61 -9.74
N ILE A 127 13.67 1.88 -8.60
CA ILE A 127 13.49 3.17 -7.90
C ILE A 127 13.83 4.35 -8.82
N GLU A 128 14.86 4.21 -9.64
CA GLU A 128 15.26 5.23 -10.61
C GLU A 128 14.20 5.52 -11.69
N ASN A 129 13.25 4.62 -11.89
CA ASN A 129 12.18 4.79 -12.89
C ASN A 129 10.87 5.33 -12.30
N LEU A 130 10.79 5.56 -11.00
CA LEU A 130 9.56 6.03 -10.35
C LEU A 130 9.10 7.41 -10.86
N GLU A 131 10.03 8.24 -11.30
CA GLU A 131 9.70 9.55 -11.86
C GLU A 131 8.89 9.45 -13.18
N ASN A 132 8.97 8.32 -13.86
CA ASN A 132 8.35 8.11 -15.17
C ASN A 132 6.95 7.51 -15.09
N VAL A 133 6.44 7.24 -13.90
CA VAL A 133 5.13 6.60 -13.69
C VAL A 133 4.25 7.46 -12.80
N THR A 134 2.95 7.24 -12.90
CA THR A 134 1.99 7.78 -11.93
C THR A 134 1.84 6.78 -10.80
N ILE A 135 2.19 7.18 -9.60
CA ILE A 135 2.12 6.33 -8.41
C ILE A 135 1.53 7.11 -7.24
N TYR A 136 0.73 6.43 -6.44
CA TYR A 136 0.14 6.96 -5.21
C TYR A 136 0.65 6.20 -3.99
N PRO A 137 1.01 6.90 -2.90
CA PRO A 137 1.01 8.36 -2.81
C PRO A 137 2.15 8.98 -3.63
N ALA A 138 1.90 10.16 -4.19
CA ALA A 138 2.89 10.82 -5.06
C ALA A 138 4.20 11.14 -4.31
N PHE A 139 4.13 11.38 -3.00
CA PHE A 139 5.30 11.69 -2.20
C PHE A 139 6.29 10.51 -2.08
N VAL A 140 5.89 9.29 -2.45
CA VAL A 140 6.82 8.15 -2.42
C VAL A 140 8.04 8.37 -3.33
N LYS A 141 7.87 9.10 -4.42
CA LYS A 141 8.97 9.39 -5.35
C LYS A 141 10.15 10.08 -4.67
N GLU A 142 9.86 10.96 -3.73
CA GLU A 142 10.89 11.65 -2.95
C GLU A 142 11.26 10.86 -1.70
N GLN A 143 10.26 10.38 -0.96
CA GLN A 143 10.48 9.77 0.34
C GLN A 143 11.17 8.42 0.28
N ILE A 144 11.10 7.73 -0.85
CA ILE A 144 11.79 6.43 -1.02
C ILE A 144 13.32 6.56 -0.84
N HIS A 145 13.86 7.74 -1.02
CA HIS A 145 15.29 8.02 -0.83
C HIS A 145 15.63 8.38 0.62
N LYS A 146 14.65 8.43 1.52
CA LYS A 146 14.78 8.90 2.90
C LYS A 146 14.20 7.90 3.90
N LEU A 147 14.31 6.61 3.63
CA LEU A 147 13.68 5.57 4.45
C LEU A 147 14.24 5.49 5.87
N ASP A 148 15.43 6.03 6.12
CA ASP A 148 16.04 6.07 7.45
C ASP A 148 15.69 7.33 8.25
N ALA A 149 14.94 8.27 7.66
CA ALA A 149 14.49 9.49 8.35
C ALA A 149 13.46 9.17 9.43
N ALA A 150 13.24 10.11 10.36
CA ALA A 150 12.15 9.99 11.32
C ALA A 150 10.79 9.92 10.61
N PRO A 151 9.78 9.27 11.22
CA PRO A 151 8.44 9.22 10.62
C PRO A 151 7.90 10.61 10.30
N GLN A 152 7.26 10.73 9.14
CA GLN A 152 6.71 11.99 8.67
C GLN A 152 5.21 11.87 8.42
N HIS A 153 4.53 13.01 8.51
CA HIS A 153 3.09 13.09 8.31
C HIS A 153 2.77 13.94 7.08
N PHE A 154 1.86 13.44 6.25
CA PHE A 154 1.44 14.11 5.01
C PHE A 154 -0.07 14.31 4.98
N VAL A 155 -0.47 15.40 4.36
CA VAL A 155 -1.87 15.66 4.01
C VAL A 155 -1.94 15.80 2.50
N THR A 156 -2.69 14.92 1.86
CA THR A 156 -2.82 14.86 0.40
C THR A 156 -4.25 15.19 0.00
N ARG A 157 -4.39 16.15 -0.90
CA ARG A 157 -5.68 16.54 -1.47
C ARG A 157 -5.62 16.43 -2.99
N ALA A 158 -6.49 15.62 -3.53
CA ALA A 158 -6.59 15.41 -4.97
C ALA A 158 -7.84 16.06 -5.54
#